data_fccb645cb883f0522f968bda6f34a3f5
#
_entry.id   fccb645cb883f0522f968bda6f34a3f5
#
_cell.length_a   1.000
_cell.length_b   1.000
_cell.length_c   1.000
_cell.angle_alpha   90.00
_cell.angle_beta   90.00
_cell.angle_gamma   90.00
#
_symmetry.space_group_name_H-M   'P 1'
#
loop_
_entity.id
_entity.type
_entity.pdbx_description
1 polymer ?
#
loop_
_entity_poly.entity_id
_entity_poly.type
_entity_poly.pdbx_seq_one_letter_code
_entity_poly.pdbx_strand_id
1 'polypeptide(L)'
;MLNRLMFCYFIQKKGFLDENPDYLRKKLKVCQEKKGKNKFYSFYRDFLLVLFHKGLNEPSHKQEVKIEIGKIPYLNGGLFDEHELEKTHDGIDIDDKAFERLFDFFDQYEWHLDTRHTASGKDINPDVIGYIFEKYINDRADMGAYYTKEDITDYISKNCILPYLFDETKRQYPKAFTEDAEIW
;
A
#
# COMPACT_ATOMS: atom_id res chain seq x y z
N MET A 1 0.72 12.65 4.66
CA MET A 1 -0.56 12.05 5.10
C MET A 1 -1.35 11.43 3.95
N LEU A 2 -1.77 12.18 2.92
CA LEU A 2 -2.61 11.66 1.83
C LEU A 2 -1.99 10.43 1.12
N ASN A 3 -0.72 10.47 0.77
CA ASN A 3 -0.02 9.35 0.13
C ASN A 3 -0.04 8.07 0.99
N ARG A 4 0.17 8.19 2.31
CA ARG A 4 0.07 7.06 3.25
C ARG A 4 -1.34 6.47 3.25
N LEU A 5 -2.36 7.31 3.32
CA LEU A 5 -3.76 6.86 3.30
C LEU A 5 -4.15 6.20 1.99
N MET A 6 -3.74 6.78 0.86
CA MET A 6 -4.01 6.22 -0.45
C MET A 6 -3.36 4.85 -0.63
N PHE A 7 -2.12 4.70 -0.17
CA PHE A 7 -1.45 3.41 -0.18
C PHE A 7 -2.14 2.39 0.76
N CYS A 8 -2.50 2.79 1.99
CA CYS A 8 -3.27 1.93 2.89
C CYS A 8 -4.62 1.54 2.29
N TYR A 9 -5.28 2.47 1.59
CA TYR A 9 -6.54 2.18 0.92
C TYR A 9 -6.38 1.15 -0.19
N PHE A 10 -5.31 1.23 -0.96
CA PHE A 10 -4.97 0.24 -1.96
C PHE A 10 -4.72 -1.14 -1.35
N ILE A 11 -3.86 -1.25 -0.33
CA ILE A 11 -3.51 -2.54 0.27
C ILE A 11 -4.68 -3.17 1.06
N GLN A 12 -5.58 -2.35 1.67
CA GLN A 12 -6.78 -2.90 2.30
C GLN A 12 -7.73 -3.55 1.29
N LYS A 13 -7.92 -2.95 0.10
CA LYS A 13 -8.76 -3.53 -0.96
C LYS A 13 -8.20 -4.89 -1.45
N LYS A 14 -6.94 -5.18 -1.17
CA LYS A 14 -6.29 -6.48 -1.40
C LYS A 14 -6.34 -7.43 -0.21
N GLY A 15 -6.96 -7.03 0.89
CA GLY A 15 -7.06 -7.84 2.11
C GLY A 15 -5.78 -7.88 2.95
N PHE A 16 -4.75 -7.07 2.65
CA PHE A 16 -3.51 -7.07 3.43
C PHE A 16 -3.64 -6.44 4.82
N LEU A 17 -4.70 -5.66 5.05
CA LEU A 17 -4.98 -5.09 6.36
C LEU A 17 -6.08 -5.91 7.04
N ASP A 18 -5.68 -6.84 7.91
CA ASP A 18 -6.55 -7.69 8.72
C ASP A 18 -7.62 -8.44 7.90
N GLU A 19 -7.26 -8.84 6.66
CA GLU A 19 -8.15 -9.50 5.69
C GLU A 19 -9.47 -8.76 5.42
N ASN A 20 -9.48 -7.44 5.66
CA ASN A 20 -10.68 -6.61 5.59
C ASN A 20 -10.56 -5.53 4.52
N PRO A 21 -11.34 -5.57 3.43
CA PRO A 21 -11.31 -4.57 2.36
C PRO A 21 -11.84 -3.19 2.78
N ASP A 22 -12.52 -3.09 3.93
CA ASP A 22 -13.03 -1.84 4.52
C ASP A 22 -12.38 -1.51 5.87
N TYR A 23 -11.14 -1.95 6.05
CA TYR A 23 -10.40 -1.85 7.30
C TYR A 23 -10.38 -0.44 7.89
N LEU A 24 -9.99 0.57 7.10
CA LEU A 24 -9.88 1.94 7.59
C LEU A 24 -11.23 2.53 8.03
N ARG A 25 -12.31 2.29 7.28
CA ARG A 25 -13.65 2.73 7.67
C ARG A 25 -14.14 2.06 8.95
N LYS A 26 -13.89 0.76 9.07
CA LYS A 26 -14.24 0.01 10.29
C LYS A 26 -13.51 0.54 11.50
N LYS A 27 -12.21 0.82 11.37
CA LYS A 27 -11.40 1.38 12.45
C LYS A 27 -11.80 2.81 12.81
N LEU A 28 -12.15 3.65 11.83
CA LEU A 28 -12.72 4.98 12.06
C LEU A 28 -14.00 4.90 12.93
N LYS A 29 -14.93 4.02 12.57
CA LYS A 29 -16.16 3.81 13.36
C LYS A 29 -15.85 3.35 14.78
N VAL A 30 -14.93 2.39 14.97
CA VAL A 30 -14.52 1.93 16.29
C VAL A 30 -13.93 3.06 17.13
N CYS A 31 -13.11 3.94 16.54
CA CYS A 31 -12.57 5.11 17.25
C CYS A 31 -13.67 6.07 17.69
N GLN A 32 -14.63 6.35 16.80
CA GLN A 32 -15.77 7.21 17.09
C GLN A 32 -16.68 6.64 18.20
N GLU A 33 -16.92 5.33 18.19
CA GLU A 33 -17.72 4.65 19.23
C GLU A 33 -17.03 4.67 20.59
N LYS A 34 -15.71 4.39 20.64
CA LYS A 34 -14.94 4.38 21.89
C LYS A 34 -14.86 5.75 22.58
N LYS A 35 -14.78 6.82 21.83
CA LYS A 35 -14.55 8.18 22.34
C LYS A 35 -15.85 8.98 22.53
N GLY A 36 -16.98 8.49 22.01
CA GLY A 36 -18.28 9.16 22.02
C GLY A 36 -18.41 10.22 20.93
N LYS A 37 -19.66 10.60 20.60
CA LYS A 37 -20.02 11.46 19.45
C LYS A 37 -19.40 12.86 19.42
N ASN A 38 -18.74 13.31 20.48
CA ASN A 38 -18.20 14.67 20.61
C ASN A 38 -16.65 14.75 20.60
N LYS A 39 -15.94 13.67 20.28
CA LYS A 39 -14.48 13.67 20.22
C LYS A 39 -14.01 13.50 18.78
N PHE A 40 -13.82 14.61 18.09
CA PHE A 40 -13.69 14.74 16.65
C PHE A 40 -12.32 14.39 16.05
N TYR A 41 -11.29 14.06 16.87
CA TYR A 41 -9.90 13.95 16.41
C TYR A 41 -9.25 12.62 16.76
N SER A 42 -10.05 11.61 17.05
CA SER A 42 -9.55 10.35 17.59
C SER A 42 -8.90 9.46 16.54
N PHE A 43 -9.38 9.47 15.30
CA PHE A 43 -8.90 8.56 14.28
C PHE A 43 -7.45 8.83 13.87
N TYR A 44 -7.08 10.10 13.70
CA TYR A 44 -5.70 10.45 13.35
C TYR A 44 -4.71 10.08 14.45
N ARG A 45 -4.94 10.58 15.67
CA ARG A 45 -4.00 10.43 16.78
C ARG A 45 -4.01 9.04 17.39
N ASP A 46 -5.19 8.53 17.66
CA ASP A 46 -5.33 7.30 18.44
C ASP A 46 -5.16 6.05 17.56
N PHE A 47 -5.37 6.16 16.24
CA PHE A 47 -5.30 5.00 15.37
C PHE A 47 -4.28 5.15 14.23
N LEU A 48 -4.36 6.20 13.39
CA LEU A 48 -3.51 6.29 12.20
C LEU A 48 -2.03 6.41 12.52
N LEU A 49 -1.65 7.19 13.52
CA LEU A 49 -0.25 7.28 13.95
C LEU A 49 0.27 5.94 14.49
N VAL A 50 -0.57 5.20 15.21
CA VAL A 50 -0.22 3.84 15.68
C VAL A 50 -0.07 2.89 14.50
N LEU A 51 -1.02 2.91 13.55
CA LEU A 51 -0.96 2.08 12.35
C LEU A 51 0.31 2.36 11.53
N PHE A 52 0.64 3.63 11.31
CA PHE A 52 1.80 4.00 10.48
C PHE A 52 3.12 3.68 11.17
N HIS A 53 3.34 4.20 12.38
CA HIS A 53 4.65 4.15 13.02
C HIS A 53 4.91 2.83 13.73
N LYS A 54 3.92 2.28 14.43
CA LYS A 54 4.08 1.03 15.21
C LYS A 54 3.54 -0.20 14.49
N GLY A 55 2.70 -0.01 13.47
CA GLY A 55 2.13 -1.07 12.67
C GLY A 55 2.98 -1.34 11.43
N LEU A 56 2.81 -0.51 10.42
CA LEU A 56 3.40 -0.73 9.10
C LEU A 56 4.92 -0.53 9.06
N ASN A 57 5.47 0.30 9.94
CA ASN A 57 6.90 0.62 9.99
C ASN A 57 7.75 -0.28 10.90
N GLU A 58 7.15 -1.10 11.75
CA GLU A 58 7.87 -2.01 12.63
C GLU A 58 7.73 -3.48 12.17
N PRO A 59 8.83 -4.27 12.12
CA PRO A 59 8.77 -5.67 11.69
C PRO A 59 8.13 -6.60 12.72
N SER A 60 8.02 -6.15 13.98
CA SER A 60 7.42 -6.92 15.06
C SER A 60 6.53 -6.03 15.93
N HIS A 61 5.36 -6.52 16.30
CA HIS A 61 4.39 -5.76 17.05
C HIS A 61 4.24 -6.30 18.48
N LYS A 62 4.15 -5.37 19.45
CA LYS A 62 3.73 -5.67 20.81
C LYS A 62 2.28 -6.19 20.82
N GLN A 63 1.92 -7.00 21.82
CA GLN A 63 0.58 -7.60 21.89
C GLN A 63 -0.55 -6.55 21.92
N GLU A 64 -0.34 -5.44 22.59
CA GLU A 64 -1.29 -4.32 22.67
C GLU A 64 -1.57 -3.71 21.29
N VAL A 65 -0.51 -3.49 20.51
CA VAL A 65 -0.60 -2.97 19.14
C VAL A 65 -1.35 -3.97 18.24
N LYS A 66 -1.04 -5.28 18.35
CA LYS A 66 -1.75 -6.32 17.57
C LYS A 66 -3.25 -6.37 17.86
N ILE A 67 -3.66 -6.14 19.11
CA ILE A 67 -5.09 -6.10 19.47
C ILE A 67 -5.77 -4.90 18.81
N GLU A 68 -5.08 -3.77 18.73
CA GLU A 68 -5.64 -2.55 18.17
C GLU A 68 -5.70 -2.56 16.64
N ILE A 69 -4.59 -2.90 15.99
CA ILE A 69 -4.48 -2.83 14.53
C ILE A 69 -4.86 -4.13 13.82
N GLY A 70 -4.82 -5.29 14.48
CA GLY A 70 -5.03 -6.59 13.87
C GLY A 70 -3.80 -7.13 13.14
N LYS A 71 -4.02 -8.02 12.16
CA LYS A 71 -2.97 -8.63 11.34
C LYS A 71 -2.63 -7.73 10.16
N ILE A 72 -1.48 -7.10 10.21
CA ILE A 72 -1.00 -6.21 9.14
C ILE A 72 0.44 -6.58 8.72
N PRO A 73 0.83 -6.31 7.46
CA PRO A 73 2.18 -6.55 6.98
C PRO A 73 3.17 -5.51 7.52
N TYR A 74 4.44 -5.87 7.57
CA TYR A 74 5.54 -4.91 7.70
C TYR A 74 5.88 -4.35 6.32
N LEU A 75 6.02 -3.03 6.23
CA LEU A 75 6.33 -2.31 5.00
C LEU A 75 7.59 -1.47 5.20
N ASN A 76 8.71 -2.00 4.75
CA ASN A 76 9.99 -1.32 4.81
C ASN A 76 10.14 -0.37 3.60
N GLY A 77 10.15 0.94 3.82
CA GLY A 77 10.28 1.86 2.67
C GLY A 77 10.20 3.36 2.99
N GLY A 78 10.32 3.76 4.24
CA GLY A 78 10.32 5.19 4.63
C GLY A 78 8.99 5.93 4.49
N LEU A 79 8.01 5.36 3.77
CA LEU A 79 6.69 5.97 3.58
C LEU A 79 5.96 6.20 4.92
N PHE A 80 6.17 5.29 5.87
CA PHE A 80 5.52 5.29 7.18
C PHE A 80 6.41 5.77 8.31
N ASP A 81 7.61 6.25 8.01
CA ASP A 81 8.49 6.89 8.98
C ASP A 81 7.83 8.15 9.55
N GLU A 82 8.09 8.42 10.82
CA GLU A 82 7.59 9.62 11.46
C GLU A 82 8.19 10.86 10.80
N HIS A 83 7.33 11.70 10.25
CA HIS A 83 7.75 12.93 9.56
C HIS A 83 8.24 13.98 10.54
N GLU A 84 9.20 14.83 10.15
CA GLU A 84 9.72 15.89 11.00
C GLU A 84 8.63 16.82 11.56
N LEU A 85 7.61 17.13 10.76
CA LEU A 85 6.45 17.91 11.21
C LEU A 85 5.66 17.19 12.31
N GLU A 86 5.56 15.87 12.27
CA GLU A 86 4.86 15.06 13.29
C GLU A 86 5.66 15.04 14.60
N LYS A 87 7.01 15.12 14.54
CA LYS A 87 7.90 15.20 15.69
C LYS A 87 7.92 16.58 16.36
N THR A 88 7.83 17.63 15.57
CA THR A 88 7.99 19.02 16.05
C THR A 88 6.68 19.68 16.44
N HIS A 89 5.54 19.16 16.00
CA HIS A 89 4.22 19.75 16.20
C HIS A 89 3.24 18.75 16.81
N ASP A 90 3.30 18.58 18.13
CA ASP A 90 2.37 17.72 18.89
C ASP A 90 0.90 18.13 18.78
N GLY A 91 0.62 19.32 18.26
CA GLY A 91 -0.70 19.91 18.10
C GLY A 91 -1.41 19.60 16.77
N ILE A 92 -0.82 18.78 15.87
CA ILE A 92 -1.51 18.46 14.62
C ILE A 92 -2.73 17.59 14.91
N ASP A 93 -3.90 18.11 14.58
CA ASP A 93 -5.18 17.43 14.67
C ASP A 93 -5.91 17.46 13.34
N ILE A 94 -6.52 16.33 12.97
CA ILE A 94 -7.34 16.19 11.76
C ILE A 94 -8.70 15.66 12.17
N ASP A 95 -9.75 16.38 11.82
CA ASP A 95 -11.14 16.01 12.13
C ASP A 95 -11.51 14.66 11.48
N ASP A 96 -12.15 13.78 12.23
CA ASP A 96 -12.63 12.47 11.77
C ASP A 96 -13.53 12.58 10.53
N LYS A 97 -14.30 13.68 10.40
CA LYS A 97 -15.12 13.96 9.21
C LYS A 97 -14.29 14.20 7.94
N ALA A 98 -13.05 14.66 8.08
CA ALA A 98 -12.17 14.79 6.91
C ALA A 98 -11.84 13.42 6.33
N PHE A 99 -11.64 12.41 7.18
CA PHE A 99 -11.41 11.03 6.76
C PHE A 99 -12.67 10.39 6.17
N GLU A 100 -13.85 10.65 6.73
CA GLU A 100 -15.12 10.19 6.15
C GLU A 100 -15.26 10.67 4.70
N ARG A 101 -15.09 11.98 4.47
CA ARG A 101 -15.14 12.58 3.11
C ARG A 101 -14.07 12.03 2.17
N LEU A 102 -12.86 11.80 2.69
CA LEU A 102 -11.77 11.25 1.91
C LEU A 102 -12.07 9.81 1.48
N PHE A 103 -12.60 8.99 2.38
CA PHE A 103 -12.98 7.62 2.05
C PHE A 103 -14.19 7.58 1.11
N ASP A 104 -15.15 8.50 1.25
CA ASP A 104 -16.25 8.64 0.28
C ASP A 104 -15.75 9.01 -1.11
N PHE A 105 -14.69 9.81 -1.18
CA PHE A 105 -14.03 10.12 -2.45
C PHE A 105 -13.29 8.90 -3.01
N PHE A 106 -12.53 8.17 -2.19
CA PHE A 106 -11.82 6.98 -2.62
C PHE A 106 -12.74 5.85 -3.08
N ASP A 107 -13.92 5.71 -2.48
CA ASP A 107 -14.92 4.71 -2.87
C ASP A 107 -15.59 4.97 -4.22
N GLN A 108 -15.35 6.15 -4.83
CA GLN A 108 -15.79 6.43 -6.20
C GLN A 108 -14.91 5.76 -7.27
N TYR A 109 -13.77 5.18 -6.85
CA TYR A 109 -12.79 4.54 -7.72
C TYR A 109 -12.71 3.04 -7.48
N GLU A 110 -12.34 2.31 -8.53
CA GLU A 110 -12.11 0.87 -8.49
C GLU A 110 -10.63 0.59 -8.23
N TRP A 111 -10.32 -0.03 -7.09
CA TRP A 111 -8.95 -0.31 -6.66
C TRP A 111 -8.57 -1.76 -6.93
N HIS A 112 -7.64 -2.00 -7.86
CA HIS A 112 -7.24 -3.35 -8.25
C HIS A 112 -5.75 -3.48 -8.60
N LEU A 113 -5.25 -4.71 -8.69
CA LEU A 113 -3.87 -5.01 -9.09
C LEU A 113 -3.70 -5.16 -10.59
N ASP A 114 -4.79 -5.36 -11.32
CA ASP A 114 -4.76 -5.51 -12.76
C ASP A 114 -4.41 -4.18 -13.42
N THR A 115 -3.42 -4.16 -14.29
CA THR A 115 -3.00 -2.97 -15.03
C THR A 115 -3.87 -2.71 -16.26
N ARG A 116 -4.74 -3.66 -16.64
CA ARG A 116 -5.70 -3.47 -17.73
C ARG A 116 -6.74 -2.43 -17.33
N HIS A 117 -6.92 -1.44 -18.21
CA HIS A 117 -7.94 -0.43 -18.01
C HIS A 117 -9.35 -1.04 -18.14
N THR A 118 -10.21 -0.75 -17.17
CA THR A 118 -11.63 -1.06 -17.30
C THR A 118 -12.32 0.02 -18.12
N ALA A 119 -13.51 -0.28 -18.65
CA ALA A 119 -14.28 0.67 -19.43
C ALA A 119 -14.78 1.89 -18.62
N SER A 120 -14.69 1.83 -17.27
CA SER A 120 -15.18 2.89 -16.38
C SER A 120 -14.28 4.13 -16.34
N GLY A 121 -12.99 3.99 -16.65
CA GLY A 121 -11.99 5.05 -16.51
C GLY A 121 -11.79 5.54 -15.07
N LYS A 122 -12.22 4.76 -14.08
CA LYS A 122 -12.10 5.06 -12.63
C LYS A 122 -11.14 4.10 -11.92
N ASP A 123 -10.25 3.51 -12.67
CA ASP A 123 -9.31 2.51 -12.16
C ASP A 123 -8.17 3.15 -11.38
N ILE A 124 -7.92 2.64 -10.19
CA ILE A 124 -6.70 2.90 -9.41
C ILE A 124 -5.93 1.57 -9.31
N ASN A 125 -4.92 1.46 -10.12
CA ASN A 125 -4.01 0.32 -10.19
C ASN A 125 -2.59 0.73 -9.73
N PRO A 126 -1.62 -0.19 -9.67
CA PRO A 126 -0.25 0.12 -9.26
C PRO A 126 0.42 1.23 -10.07
N ASP A 127 0.16 1.32 -11.38
CA ASP A 127 0.75 2.34 -12.25
C ASP A 127 0.27 3.75 -11.89
N VAL A 128 -1.04 3.90 -11.63
CA VAL A 128 -1.62 5.17 -11.18
C VAL A 128 -1.01 5.60 -9.84
N ILE A 129 -0.86 4.65 -8.90
CA ILE A 129 -0.24 4.93 -7.59
C ILE A 129 1.22 5.30 -7.76
N GLY A 130 1.97 4.55 -8.58
CA GLY A 130 3.36 4.85 -8.90
C GLY A 130 3.54 6.23 -9.52
N TYR A 131 2.68 6.59 -10.48
CA TYR A 131 2.67 7.91 -11.10
C TYR A 131 2.37 9.03 -10.09
N ILE A 132 1.40 8.83 -9.20
CA ILE A 132 1.08 9.82 -8.16
C ILE A 132 2.29 10.01 -7.23
N PHE A 133 2.93 8.92 -6.77
CA PHE A 133 4.12 9.02 -5.93
C PHE A 133 5.26 9.74 -6.63
N GLU A 134 5.53 9.41 -7.90
CA GLU A 134 6.54 10.10 -8.70
C GLU A 134 6.31 11.62 -8.75
N LYS A 135 5.05 12.06 -8.90
CA LYS A 135 4.69 13.47 -8.94
C LYS A 135 4.98 14.24 -7.65
N TYR A 136 4.97 13.54 -6.52
CA TYR A 136 5.18 14.14 -5.19
C TYR A 136 6.62 13.96 -4.66
N ILE A 137 7.52 13.32 -5.42
CA ILE A 137 8.94 13.27 -5.09
C ILE A 137 9.56 14.60 -5.47
N ASN A 138 10.06 15.32 -4.48
CA ASN A 138 10.88 16.52 -4.70
C ASN A 138 12.23 16.08 -5.30
N ASP A 139 12.82 16.95 -6.11
CA ASP A 139 14.16 16.75 -6.72
C ASP A 139 14.30 15.42 -7.50
N ARG A 140 13.20 14.90 -8.02
CA ARG A 140 13.16 13.64 -8.75
C ARG A 140 14.10 13.56 -9.95
N ALA A 141 14.30 14.70 -10.63
CA ALA A 141 15.21 14.80 -11.78
C ALA A 141 16.65 14.59 -11.35
N ASP A 142 17.07 15.22 -10.24
CA ASP A 142 18.41 15.13 -9.70
C ASP A 142 18.71 13.74 -9.12
N MET A 143 17.67 13.09 -8.55
CA MET A 143 17.76 11.74 -8.01
C MET A 143 17.57 10.64 -9.06
N GLY A 144 17.17 10.96 -10.29
CA GLY A 144 16.79 9.97 -11.30
C GLY A 144 15.57 9.11 -10.90
N ALA A 145 14.72 9.62 -10.00
CA ALA A 145 13.58 8.88 -9.44
C ALA A 145 12.37 8.94 -10.38
N TYR A 146 12.34 8.04 -11.35
CA TYR A 146 11.23 7.89 -12.29
C TYR A 146 10.56 6.54 -12.12
N TYR A 147 9.23 6.52 -12.17
CA TYR A 147 8.47 5.28 -12.19
C TYR A 147 8.71 4.55 -13.52
N THR A 148 9.13 3.29 -13.43
CA THR A 148 9.39 2.48 -14.63
C THR A 148 8.08 1.97 -15.20
N LYS A 149 7.79 2.35 -16.44
CA LYS A 149 6.55 1.95 -17.12
C LYS A 149 6.47 0.45 -17.36
N GLU A 150 5.24 -0.06 -17.44
CA GLU A 150 4.93 -1.48 -17.60
C GLU A 150 5.58 -2.09 -18.85
N ASP A 151 5.55 -1.40 -19.98
CA ASP A 151 6.17 -1.87 -21.22
C ASP A 151 7.68 -2.15 -21.07
N ILE A 152 8.39 -1.34 -20.29
CA ILE A 152 9.81 -1.51 -19.99
C ILE A 152 10.03 -2.70 -19.06
N THR A 153 9.23 -2.80 -17.98
CA THR A 153 9.35 -3.91 -17.02
C THR A 153 8.97 -5.24 -17.65
N ASP A 154 7.96 -5.26 -18.50
CA ASP A 154 7.57 -6.43 -19.30
C ASP A 154 8.68 -6.86 -20.26
N TYR A 155 9.29 -5.91 -20.98
CA TYR A 155 10.43 -6.18 -21.85
C TYR A 155 11.61 -6.79 -21.07
N ILE A 156 11.98 -6.22 -19.93
CA ILE A 156 13.07 -6.75 -19.10
C ILE A 156 12.72 -8.15 -18.58
N SER A 157 11.49 -8.35 -18.13
CA SER A 157 11.03 -9.65 -17.63
C SER A 157 11.10 -10.73 -18.70
N LYS A 158 10.60 -10.44 -19.90
CA LYS A 158 10.58 -11.39 -21.02
C LYS A 158 11.97 -11.70 -21.58
N ASN A 159 12.85 -10.71 -21.63
CA ASN A 159 14.13 -10.86 -22.32
C ASN A 159 15.32 -11.16 -21.40
N CYS A 160 15.19 -10.95 -20.09
CA CYS A 160 16.26 -11.16 -19.13
C CYS A 160 15.86 -12.17 -18.04
N ILE A 161 14.73 -11.92 -17.34
CA ILE A 161 14.37 -12.70 -16.16
C ILE A 161 13.87 -14.09 -16.54
N LEU A 162 12.90 -14.18 -17.45
CA LEU A 162 12.36 -15.48 -17.88
C LEU A 162 13.41 -16.38 -18.53
N PRO A 163 14.21 -15.93 -19.51
CA PRO A 163 15.29 -16.75 -20.06
C PRO A 163 16.27 -17.23 -19.00
N TYR A 164 16.70 -16.35 -18.11
CA TYR A 164 17.59 -16.73 -17.00
C TYR A 164 16.98 -17.83 -16.13
N LEU A 165 15.71 -17.70 -15.74
CA LEU A 165 15.02 -18.70 -14.93
C LEU A 165 14.91 -20.04 -15.67
N PHE A 166 14.61 -20.02 -16.97
CA PHE A 166 14.55 -21.24 -17.79
C PHE A 166 15.92 -21.90 -17.91
N ASP A 167 16.97 -21.13 -18.20
CA ASP A 167 18.33 -21.65 -18.31
C ASP A 167 18.82 -22.25 -17.00
N GLU A 168 18.58 -21.57 -15.89
CA GLU A 168 18.95 -22.07 -14.56
C GLU A 168 18.15 -23.32 -14.17
N THR A 169 16.87 -23.36 -14.46
CA THR A 169 16.02 -24.53 -14.22
C THR A 169 16.48 -25.71 -15.09
N LYS A 170 16.80 -25.49 -16.36
CA LYS A 170 17.33 -26.52 -17.24
C LYS A 170 18.66 -27.08 -16.75
N ARG A 171 19.52 -26.21 -16.18
CA ARG A 171 20.79 -26.62 -15.61
C ARG A 171 20.61 -27.53 -14.39
N GLN A 172 19.64 -27.20 -13.50
CA GLN A 172 19.38 -27.95 -12.28
C GLN A 172 18.53 -29.21 -12.50
N TYR A 173 17.58 -29.15 -13.44
CA TYR A 173 16.63 -30.22 -13.73
C TYR A 173 16.56 -30.53 -15.23
N PRO A 174 17.65 -31.03 -15.85
CA PRO A 174 17.73 -31.24 -17.31
C PRO A 174 16.65 -32.20 -17.84
N LYS A 175 16.22 -33.16 -17.03
CA LYS A 175 15.18 -34.11 -17.41
C LYS A 175 13.79 -33.47 -17.68
N ALA A 176 13.50 -32.32 -17.09
CA ALA A 176 12.26 -31.60 -17.31
C ALA A 176 12.22 -30.87 -18.68
N PHE A 177 13.31 -30.84 -19.40
CA PHE A 177 13.48 -30.14 -20.68
C PHE A 177 13.82 -31.12 -21.84
N THR A 178 13.56 -32.40 -21.66
CA THR A 178 13.67 -33.41 -22.74
C THR A 178 12.38 -33.46 -23.56
N GLU A 179 12.45 -33.96 -24.80
CA GLU A 179 11.29 -34.07 -25.71
C GLU A 179 10.15 -34.94 -25.13
N ASP A 180 10.47 -35.88 -24.24
CA ASP A 180 9.52 -36.76 -23.57
C ASP A 180 9.00 -36.19 -22.22
N ALA A 181 9.30 -34.95 -21.88
CA ALA A 181 8.83 -34.37 -20.63
C ALA A 181 7.36 -33.95 -20.72
N GLU A 182 6.55 -34.37 -19.74
CA GLU A 182 5.11 -34.02 -19.64
C GLU A 182 4.82 -32.52 -19.44
N ILE A 183 5.85 -31.68 -19.44
CA ILE A 183 5.75 -30.25 -19.16
C ILE A 183 5.54 -29.41 -20.45
N TRP A 184 5.61 -30.05 -21.63
CA TRP A 184 5.44 -29.38 -22.93
C TRP A 184 4.19 -29.83 -23.66
#